data_69a6f2e9da8aaf1d3174f44cfc78290c
#
_entry.id   69a6f2e9da8aaf1d3174f44cfc78290c
#
_cell.length_a   1.000
_cell.length_b   1.000
_cell.length_c   1.000
_cell.angle_alpha   90.00
_cell.angle_beta   90.00
_cell.angle_gamma   90.00
#
_symmetry.space_group_name_H-M   'P 1'
#
loop_
_entity.id
_entity.type
_entity.pdbx_description
1 polymer ?
#
loop_
_entity_poly.entity_id
_entity_poly.type
_entity_poly.pdbx_seq_one_letter_code
_entity_poly.pdbx_strand_id
1 'polypeptide(L)'
;MVNEKSIAVLPFDNLSSDPENEYFSDGMTEEIINALSKIDGLKVTARTSSFVFKKQRKDVRHIGNELGVSLVLEGSVRKAGSRVRITAQLIRTDNGFHIWSENFDRELEDIFQLQDEISLLIADKIREDFGHIDIADQLVTTPTSNIAAYDLYLKGRFFFFSWNLFDIEKAIAYFHQATEIDPTYDQPYYGAALCYTLLGGWGHLEEKEAFAKAERYLHVGSQLGKESVGQKFAQAVYHFWGFWDYAQAYAHLQRAHELNPQDPEPLDFMAEINRAIGDFTTAMQLNDKALAVNPLSTNVHFTRSSLYYLQGAYETALETIQSGLALDPNFELLQQIKVACLVEMGRKEELQIYLEDRKLSSVLYQAGPLLYSLLHGEVVDDKKIESTISEIDQIESPPLYPWDLYLTLHSGDRIGALRLLEEKVQSHNGQVINFKNDPLLAPIREEPAYQQLVQQSFPDSTLEKLEKADTPKRTEVLSEEEVQSFTQALLQQMQAEALYLDSGLTLRSLAETIDLHPNKLSWLLNEKLGKNFSNYINGYRLEAFQKKAVDPANSHLTLLGLAYESGFNSKSVFNEFFKKNTGQTPRAWLKAAEKS
;
A
#
# COMPACT_ATOMS: atom_id res chain seq x y z
N MET A 1 20.83 11.11 3.20
CA MET A 1 20.68 9.83 2.49
C MET A 1 19.97 8.90 3.44
N VAL A 2 18.76 8.54 3.11
CA VAL A 2 17.92 7.67 3.96
C VAL A 2 18.53 6.27 3.86
N ASN A 3 19.18 5.83 4.93
CA ASN A 3 19.71 4.45 5.04
C ASN A 3 18.61 3.56 5.62
N GLU A 4 17.39 3.75 5.17
CA GLU A 4 16.23 3.00 5.60
C GLU A 4 16.08 1.73 4.75
N LYS A 5 15.78 0.62 5.41
CA LYS A 5 15.37 -0.63 4.78
C LYS A 5 13.99 -0.44 4.18
N SER A 6 13.96 0.08 2.95
CA SER A 6 12.71 0.43 2.27
C SER A 6 12.75 0.03 0.80
N ILE A 7 11.63 -0.50 0.32
CA ILE A 7 11.48 -1.03 -1.04
C ILE A 7 10.12 -0.67 -1.64
N ALA A 8 10.12 -0.37 -2.95
CA ALA A 8 8.94 -0.37 -3.78
C ALA A 8 9.02 -1.50 -4.80
N VAL A 9 7.96 -2.28 -4.92
CA VAL A 9 7.81 -3.29 -5.97
C VAL A 9 6.97 -2.66 -7.07
N LEU A 10 7.58 -2.37 -8.23
CA LEU A 10 6.87 -1.80 -9.36
C LEU A 10 6.03 -2.87 -10.08
N PRO A 11 4.92 -2.48 -10.71
CA PRO A 11 4.12 -3.40 -11.51
C PRO A 11 4.97 -4.13 -12.54
N PHE A 12 4.95 -5.44 -12.54
CA PHE A 12 5.70 -6.26 -13.49
C PHE A 12 5.09 -6.13 -14.88
N ASP A 13 5.94 -5.93 -15.89
CA ASP A 13 5.52 -5.85 -17.27
C ASP A 13 4.96 -7.19 -17.77
N ASN A 14 3.78 -7.17 -18.38
CA ASN A 14 3.25 -8.34 -19.07
C ASN A 14 3.95 -8.53 -20.43
N LEU A 15 4.82 -9.53 -20.52
CA LEU A 15 5.49 -9.96 -21.77
C LEU A 15 4.83 -11.19 -22.40
N SER A 16 3.64 -11.59 -21.96
CA SER A 16 2.85 -12.64 -22.59
C SER A 16 2.36 -12.21 -23.97
N SER A 17 2.10 -13.16 -24.85
CA SER A 17 1.51 -12.89 -26.17
C SER A 17 0.05 -12.39 -26.09
N ASP A 18 -0.62 -12.67 -24.97
CA ASP A 18 -2.00 -12.30 -24.71
C ASP A 18 -2.03 -11.11 -23.72
N PRO A 19 -2.55 -9.93 -24.15
CA PRO A 19 -2.73 -8.78 -23.28
C PRO A 19 -3.67 -9.06 -22.09
N GLU A 20 -4.59 -10.00 -22.24
CA GLU A 20 -5.51 -10.41 -21.18
C GLU A 20 -4.80 -10.97 -19.94
N ASN A 21 -3.49 -11.33 -20.02
CA ASN A 21 -2.70 -11.77 -18.88
C ASN A 21 -2.15 -10.61 -18.02
N GLU A 22 -2.56 -9.36 -18.24
CA GLU A 22 -2.17 -8.20 -17.42
C GLU A 22 -2.52 -8.41 -15.94
N TYR A 23 -3.72 -8.95 -15.64
CA TYR A 23 -4.15 -9.27 -14.29
C TYR A 23 -3.20 -10.21 -13.55
N PHE A 24 -2.56 -11.14 -14.28
CA PHE A 24 -1.63 -12.09 -13.69
C PHE A 24 -0.30 -11.42 -13.28
N SER A 25 0.22 -10.51 -14.11
CA SER A 25 1.41 -9.72 -13.77
C SER A 25 1.16 -8.78 -12.60
N ASP A 26 -0.02 -8.15 -12.56
CA ASP A 26 -0.45 -7.30 -11.45
C ASP A 26 -0.61 -8.09 -10.15
N GLY A 27 -1.28 -9.25 -10.22
CA GLY A 27 -1.45 -10.13 -9.08
C GLY A 27 -0.12 -10.65 -8.53
N MET A 28 0.83 -11.02 -9.41
CA MET A 28 2.17 -11.44 -9.01
C MET A 28 2.92 -10.31 -8.26
N THR A 29 2.84 -9.08 -8.77
CA THR A 29 3.42 -7.91 -8.11
C THR A 29 2.83 -7.71 -6.72
N GLU A 30 1.50 -7.80 -6.61
CA GLU A 30 0.77 -7.62 -5.35
C GLU A 30 1.14 -8.69 -4.31
N GLU A 31 1.24 -9.96 -4.71
CA GLU A 31 1.63 -11.04 -3.81
C GLU A 31 3.06 -10.87 -3.27
N ILE A 32 3.98 -10.35 -4.09
CA ILE A 32 5.35 -10.02 -3.63
C ILE A 32 5.31 -8.84 -2.64
N ILE A 33 4.51 -7.79 -2.90
CA ILE A 33 4.30 -6.69 -1.93
C ILE A 33 3.77 -7.26 -0.61
N ASN A 34 2.73 -8.09 -0.66
CA ASN A 34 2.11 -8.69 0.53
C ASN A 34 3.08 -9.60 1.29
N ALA A 35 3.91 -10.35 0.60
CA ALA A 35 4.93 -11.21 1.22
C ALA A 35 5.99 -10.38 1.95
N LEU A 36 6.54 -9.36 1.28
CA LEU A 36 7.58 -8.49 1.85
C LEU A 36 7.05 -7.63 3.01
N SER A 37 5.78 -7.22 2.98
CA SER A 37 5.16 -6.40 4.03
C SER A 37 4.99 -7.13 5.37
N LYS A 38 5.12 -8.46 5.40
CA LYS A 38 5.14 -9.26 6.64
C LYS A 38 6.47 -9.21 7.37
N ILE A 39 7.50 -8.61 6.78
CA ILE A 39 8.86 -8.59 7.34
C ILE A 39 9.01 -7.38 8.26
N ASP A 40 9.20 -7.63 9.55
CA ASP A 40 9.42 -6.58 10.54
C ASP A 40 10.69 -5.78 10.25
N GLY A 41 10.56 -4.44 10.31
CA GLY A 41 11.67 -3.52 10.05
C GLY A 41 12.01 -3.29 8.58
N LEU A 42 11.22 -3.84 7.64
CA LEU A 42 11.28 -3.53 6.22
C LEU A 42 10.07 -2.65 5.85
N LYS A 43 10.32 -1.43 5.41
CA LYS A 43 9.28 -0.53 4.90
C LYS A 43 8.98 -0.89 3.44
N VAL A 44 7.77 -1.33 3.14
CA VAL A 44 7.32 -1.69 1.80
C VAL A 44 6.29 -0.68 1.31
N THR A 45 6.51 -0.11 0.13
CA THR A 45 5.54 0.80 -0.50
C THR A 45 4.28 0.03 -0.88
N ALA A 46 3.13 0.59 -0.55
CA ALA A 46 1.84 -0.01 -0.88
C ALA A 46 1.60 -0.12 -2.40
N ARG A 47 0.74 -1.07 -2.77
CA ARG A 47 0.34 -1.33 -4.15
C ARG A 47 -0.10 -0.05 -4.88
N THR A 48 -1.01 0.72 -4.30
CA THR A 48 -1.57 1.93 -4.92
C THR A 48 -0.50 2.93 -5.34
N SER A 49 0.48 3.20 -4.48
CA SER A 49 1.59 4.10 -4.82
C SER A 49 2.56 3.51 -5.85
N SER A 50 2.86 2.21 -5.76
CA SER A 50 3.72 1.54 -6.74
C SER A 50 3.09 1.51 -8.14
N PHE A 51 1.77 1.31 -8.22
CA PHE A 51 1.03 1.19 -9.48
C PHE A 51 0.83 2.53 -10.22
N VAL A 52 1.07 3.66 -9.58
CA VAL A 52 1.14 4.97 -10.27
C VAL A 52 2.19 4.94 -11.38
N PHE A 53 3.26 4.16 -11.22
CA PHE A 53 4.33 4.04 -12.22
C PHE A 53 4.07 3.00 -13.31
N LYS A 54 2.90 2.35 -13.32
CA LYS A 54 2.54 1.37 -14.34
C LYS A 54 2.61 1.99 -15.73
N LYS A 55 3.36 1.33 -16.64
CA LYS A 55 3.59 1.80 -18.03
C LYS A 55 4.31 3.16 -18.14
N GLN A 56 4.89 3.67 -17.05
CA GLN A 56 5.71 4.88 -17.08
C GLN A 56 7.19 4.51 -17.21
N ARG A 57 7.89 5.14 -18.15
CA ARG A 57 9.35 5.00 -18.31
C ARG A 57 10.05 6.12 -17.54
N LYS A 58 10.11 6.01 -16.22
CA LYS A 58 10.84 6.94 -15.35
C LYS A 58 12.15 6.31 -14.87
N ASP A 59 13.13 7.15 -14.58
CA ASP A 59 14.39 6.73 -13.96
C ASP A 59 14.11 6.26 -12.51
N VAL A 60 14.67 5.11 -12.13
CA VAL A 60 14.47 4.50 -10.80
C VAL A 60 14.88 5.42 -9.66
N ARG A 61 15.85 6.33 -9.89
CA ARG A 61 16.26 7.34 -8.91
C ARG A 61 15.15 8.35 -8.63
N HIS A 62 14.40 8.71 -9.68
CA HIS A 62 13.25 9.60 -9.57
C HIS A 62 12.10 8.91 -8.85
N ILE A 63 11.79 7.67 -9.24
CA ILE A 63 10.79 6.83 -8.57
C ILE A 63 11.11 6.66 -7.08
N GLY A 64 12.37 6.35 -6.75
CA GLY A 64 12.82 6.20 -5.38
C GLY A 64 12.65 7.47 -4.53
N ASN A 65 12.88 8.64 -5.14
CA ASN A 65 12.66 9.93 -4.47
C ASN A 65 11.17 10.21 -4.26
N GLU A 66 10.32 9.96 -5.26
CA GLU A 66 8.86 10.17 -5.14
C GLU A 66 8.22 9.24 -4.10
N LEU A 67 8.69 7.98 -4.01
CA LEU A 67 8.19 6.99 -3.07
C LEU A 67 8.92 7.00 -1.70
N GLY A 68 10.04 7.72 -1.60
CA GLY A 68 10.85 7.77 -0.37
C GLY A 68 11.49 6.42 -0.02
N VAL A 69 11.92 5.63 -1.03
CA VAL A 69 12.49 4.29 -0.84
C VAL A 69 13.95 4.20 -1.29
N SER A 70 14.71 3.31 -0.64
CA SER A 70 16.12 3.03 -0.97
C SER A 70 16.30 2.01 -2.08
N LEU A 71 15.28 1.18 -2.32
CA LEU A 71 15.28 0.09 -3.28
C LEU A 71 14.02 0.10 -4.13
N VAL A 72 14.19 -0.32 -5.38
CA VAL A 72 13.10 -0.62 -6.30
C VAL A 72 13.30 -2.03 -6.84
N LEU A 73 12.22 -2.83 -6.80
CA LEU A 73 12.11 -4.08 -7.54
C LEU A 73 11.32 -3.82 -8.80
N GLU A 74 11.89 -4.13 -9.94
CA GLU A 74 11.21 -4.14 -11.23
C GLU A 74 11.32 -5.51 -11.89
N GLY A 75 10.43 -5.82 -12.81
CA GLY A 75 10.45 -7.12 -13.45
C GLY A 75 9.45 -7.27 -14.56
N SER A 76 9.37 -8.48 -15.08
CA SER A 76 8.40 -8.85 -16.11
C SER A 76 7.92 -10.28 -15.92
N VAL A 77 6.69 -10.53 -16.37
CA VAL A 77 6.05 -11.84 -16.34
C VAL A 77 5.66 -12.26 -17.75
N ARG A 78 5.95 -13.49 -18.12
CA ARG A 78 5.47 -14.12 -19.35
C ARG A 78 4.78 -15.42 -19.00
N LYS A 79 3.46 -15.46 -19.17
CA LYS A 79 2.61 -16.65 -19.04
C LYS A 79 2.38 -17.27 -20.43
N ALA A 80 2.66 -18.54 -20.59
CA ALA A 80 2.49 -19.27 -21.84
C ALA A 80 2.00 -20.70 -21.55
N GLY A 81 0.70 -20.91 -21.66
CA GLY A 81 0.05 -22.18 -21.27
C GLY A 81 0.25 -22.45 -19.77
N SER A 82 0.84 -23.61 -19.45
CA SER A 82 1.15 -24.01 -18.07
C SER A 82 2.47 -23.45 -17.53
N ARG A 83 3.24 -22.68 -18.30
CA ARG A 83 4.55 -22.15 -17.89
C ARG A 83 4.52 -20.67 -17.61
N VAL A 84 5.27 -20.27 -16.58
CA VAL A 84 5.50 -18.89 -16.20
C VAL A 84 7.00 -18.62 -16.15
N ARG A 85 7.42 -17.56 -16.84
CA ARG A 85 8.76 -17.00 -16.73
C ARG A 85 8.69 -15.63 -16.08
N ILE A 86 9.46 -15.43 -15.02
CA ILE A 86 9.57 -14.15 -14.30
C ILE A 86 11.01 -13.70 -14.37
N THR A 87 11.21 -12.43 -14.71
CA THR A 87 12.49 -11.74 -14.54
C THR A 87 12.29 -10.73 -13.41
N ALA A 88 13.18 -10.74 -12.41
CA ALA A 88 13.13 -9.78 -11.30
C ALA A 88 14.50 -9.13 -11.12
N GLN A 89 14.52 -7.82 -10.85
CA GLN A 89 15.73 -7.02 -10.71
C GLN A 89 15.60 -6.07 -9.54
N LEU A 90 16.54 -6.12 -8.60
CA LEU A 90 16.58 -5.23 -7.43
C LEU A 90 17.62 -4.13 -7.65
N ILE A 91 17.19 -2.89 -7.55
CA ILE A 91 17.96 -1.71 -7.97
C ILE A 91 18.01 -0.70 -6.82
N ARG A 92 19.18 -0.12 -6.60
CA ARG A 92 19.37 0.98 -5.66
C ARG A 92 18.87 2.30 -6.25
N THR A 93 18.13 3.05 -5.48
CA THR A 93 17.57 4.34 -5.92
C THR A 93 18.56 5.51 -5.81
N ASP A 94 19.62 5.39 -5.02
CA ASP A 94 20.64 6.43 -4.87
C ASP A 94 21.57 6.57 -6.09
N ASN A 95 21.82 5.46 -6.79
CA ASN A 95 22.78 5.41 -7.90
C ASN A 95 22.30 4.68 -9.16
N GLY A 96 21.14 3.98 -9.10
CA GLY A 96 20.57 3.24 -10.21
C GLY A 96 21.28 1.91 -10.53
N PHE A 97 22.15 1.40 -9.65
CA PHE A 97 22.82 0.13 -9.87
C PHE A 97 21.98 -1.05 -9.43
N HIS A 98 21.99 -2.09 -10.28
CA HIS A 98 21.41 -3.39 -9.96
C HIS A 98 22.27 -4.09 -8.90
N ILE A 99 21.66 -4.49 -7.79
CA ILE A 99 22.30 -5.31 -6.76
C ILE A 99 22.00 -6.79 -6.94
N TRP A 100 20.89 -7.09 -7.63
CA TRP A 100 20.51 -8.47 -7.94
C TRP A 100 19.61 -8.51 -9.19
N SER A 101 19.75 -9.58 -9.98
CA SER A 101 18.88 -9.86 -11.14
C SER A 101 18.82 -11.36 -11.35
N GLU A 102 17.62 -11.92 -11.52
CA GLU A 102 17.41 -13.34 -11.72
C GLU A 102 16.23 -13.64 -12.64
N ASN A 103 16.28 -14.81 -13.29
CA ASN A 103 15.22 -15.31 -14.15
C ASN A 103 14.71 -16.65 -13.60
N PHE A 104 13.43 -16.73 -13.40
CA PHE A 104 12.73 -17.91 -12.92
C PHE A 104 11.89 -18.48 -14.07
N ASP A 105 11.94 -19.79 -14.27
CA ASP A 105 11.13 -20.51 -15.26
C ASP A 105 10.53 -21.74 -14.56
N ARG A 106 9.23 -21.72 -14.32
CA ARG A 106 8.49 -22.71 -13.51
C ARG A 106 7.18 -23.09 -14.18
N GLU A 107 6.61 -24.23 -13.76
CA GLU A 107 5.22 -24.56 -14.08
C GLU A 107 4.26 -23.68 -13.26
N LEU A 108 3.07 -23.41 -13.81
CA LEU A 108 2.07 -22.58 -13.14
C LEU A 108 1.57 -23.21 -11.83
N GLU A 109 1.63 -24.53 -11.73
CA GLU A 109 1.27 -25.29 -10.51
C GLU A 109 2.17 -24.95 -9.33
N ASP A 110 3.40 -24.50 -9.58
CA ASP A 110 4.40 -24.13 -8.57
C ASP A 110 4.36 -22.63 -8.22
N ILE A 111 3.32 -21.89 -8.63
CA ILE A 111 3.27 -20.43 -8.56
C ILE A 111 3.49 -19.89 -7.14
N PHE A 112 2.92 -20.51 -6.12
CA PHE A 112 3.05 -20.07 -4.73
C PHE A 112 4.47 -20.31 -4.19
N GLN A 113 5.10 -21.43 -4.57
CA GLN A 113 6.50 -21.70 -4.25
C GLN A 113 7.41 -20.68 -4.92
N LEU A 114 7.11 -20.32 -6.17
CA LEU A 114 7.85 -19.29 -6.90
C LEU A 114 7.72 -17.90 -6.27
N GLN A 115 6.52 -17.52 -5.83
CA GLN A 115 6.29 -16.26 -5.10
C GLN A 115 7.09 -16.22 -3.79
N ASP A 116 7.11 -17.32 -3.05
CA ASP A 116 7.88 -17.44 -1.81
C ASP A 116 9.39 -17.38 -2.07
N GLU A 117 9.89 -18.14 -3.06
CA GLU A 117 11.29 -18.14 -3.49
C GLU A 117 11.78 -16.72 -3.85
N ILE A 118 11.05 -16.00 -4.68
CA ILE A 118 11.38 -14.63 -5.09
C ILE A 118 11.39 -13.70 -3.87
N SER A 119 10.37 -13.76 -3.03
CA SER A 119 10.24 -12.88 -1.86
C SER A 119 11.34 -13.12 -0.83
N LEU A 120 11.68 -14.37 -0.56
CA LEU A 120 12.79 -14.76 0.33
C LEU A 120 14.15 -14.29 -0.20
N LEU A 121 14.41 -14.46 -1.50
CA LEU A 121 15.65 -13.99 -2.13
C LEU A 121 15.80 -12.48 -2.04
N ILE A 122 14.74 -11.72 -2.29
CA ILE A 122 14.74 -10.26 -2.16
C ILE A 122 15.02 -9.87 -0.71
N ALA A 123 14.32 -10.48 0.24
CA ALA A 123 14.49 -10.21 1.67
C ALA A 123 15.92 -10.52 2.15
N ASP A 124 16.50 -11.64 1.70
CA ASP A 124 17.90 -12.01 1.99
C ASP A 124 18.88 -10.97 1.43
N LYS A 125 18.67 -10.48 0.19
CA LYS A 125 19.51 -9.42 -0.40
C LYS A 125 19.41 -8.09 0.36
N ILE A 126 18.20 -7.70 0.79
CA ILE A 126 18.01 -6.53 1.62
C ILE A 126 18.75 -6.69 2.96
N ARG A 127 18.63 -7.84 3.60
CA ARG A 127 19.31 -8.15 4.87
C ARG A 127 20.84 -8.13 4.73
N GLU A 128 21.37 -8.67 3.65
CA GLU A 128 22.81 -8.68 3.36
C GLU A 128 23.38 -7.26 3.22
N ASP A 129 22.69 -6.36 2.53
CA ASP A 129 23.20 -5.04 2.15
C ASP A 129 22.81 -3.92 3.13
N PHE A 130 21.62 -4.00 3.74
CA PHE A 130 21.07 -2.94 4.58
C PHE A 130 21.04 -3.29 6.07
N GLY A 131 21.39 -4.52 6.44
CA GLY A 131 21.49 -4.94 7.84
C GLY A 131 20.30 -5.79 8.30
N HIS A 132 20.34 -6.16 9.58
CA HIS A 132 19.47 -7.18 10.15
C HIS A 132 17.99 -6.87 10.00
N ILE A 133 17.25 -7.84 9.47
CA ILE A 133 15.80 -7.99 9.50
C ILE A 133 15.45 -9.44 9.81
N ASP A 134 14.40 -9.67 10.56
CA ASP A 134 13.89 -11.02 10.84
C ASP A 134 13.02 -11.51 9.68
N ILE A 135 13.44 -12.58 9.05
CA ILE A 135 12.75 -13.17 7.90
C ILE A 135 12.21 -14.54 8.34
N ALA A 136 10.91 -14.76 8.19
CA ALA A 136 10.30 -16.07 8.41
C ALA A 136 10.82 -17.08 7.37
N ASP A 137 10.79 -18.37 7.71
CA ASP A 137 11.20 -19.43 6.77
C ASP A 137 10.31 -19.52 5.54
N GLN A 138 9.09 -19.05 5.63
CA GLN A 138 8.12 -18.95 4.55
C GLN A 138 7.32 -17.64 4.67
N LEU A 139 7.28 -16.87 3.59
CA LEU A 139 6.54 -15.60 3.50
C LEU A 139 5.19 -15.76 2.80
N VAL A 140 5.10 -16.68 1.83
CA VAL A 140 3.89 -16.98 1.06
C VAL A 140 3.34 -18.34 1.46
N THR A 141 2.11 -18.36 1.94
CA THR A 141 1.37 -19.62 2.19
C THR A 141 0.52 -19.94 0.96
N THR A 142 0.36 -21.22 0.64
CA THR A 142 -0.52 -21.67 -0.44
C THR A 142 -1.99 -21.52 -0.02
N PRO A 143 -2.74 -20.54 -0.57
CA PRO A 143 -4.11 -20.30 -0.13
C PRO A 143 -5.11 -21.30 -0.69
N THR A 144 -4.79 -21.92 -1.84
CA THR A 144 -5.56 -22.96 -2.50
C THR A 144 -4.64 -23.87 -3.31
N SER A 145 -4.96 -25.14 -3.45
CA SER A 145 -4.29 -26.03 -4.40
C SER A 145 -4.89 -25.95 -5.82
N ASN A 146 -6.00 -25.23 -5.98
CA ASN A 146 -6.70 -25.12 -7.26
C ASN A 146 -6.28 -23.85 -8.02
N ILE A 147 -5.38 -24.02 -8.98
CA ILE A 147 -4.82 -22.91 -9.78
C ILE A 147 -5.91 -22.18 -10.60
N ALA A 148 -6.97 -22.88 -11.04
CA ALA A 148 -8.05 -22.21 -11.77
C ALA A 148 -8.87 -21.28 -10.85
N ALA A 149 -9.12 -21.68 -9.61
CA ALA A 149 -9.75 -20.81 -8.61
C ALA A 149 -8.88 -19.61 -8.27
N TYR A 150 -7.56 -19.81 -8.14
CA TYR A 150 -6.61 -18.72 -7.92
C TYR A 150 -6.57 -17.72 -9.09
N ASP A 151 -6.54 -18.21 -10.34
CA ASP A 151 -6.57 -17.36 -11.54
C ASP A 151 -7.83 -16.48 -11.60
N LEU A 152 -8.99 -17.06 -11.26
CA LEU A 152 -10.26 -16.31 -11.16
C LEU A 152 -10.23 -15.28 -10.02
N TYR A 153 -9.66 -15.63 -8.87
CA TYR A 153 -9.48 -14.68 -7.76
C TYR A 153 -8.63 -13.48 -8.18
N LEU A 154 -7.51 -13.70 -8.88
CA LEU A 154 -6.67 -12.61 -9.39
C LEU A 154 -7.43 -11.72 -10.38
N LYS A 155 -8.27 -12.29 -11.26
CA LYS A 155 -9.16 -11.50 -12.14
C LYS A 155 -10.15 -10.67 -11.33
N GLY A 156 -10.78 -11.27 -10.33
CA GLY A 156 -11.66 -10.55 -9.40
C GLY A 156 -10.96 -9.36 -8.75
N ARG A 157 -9.76 -9.57 -8.22
CA ARG A 157 -8.93 -8.50 -7.63
C ARG A 157 -8.59 -7.40 -8.64
N PHE A 158 -8.19 -7.77 -9.85
CA PHE A 158 -7.87 -6.81 -10.90
C PHE A 158 -9.04 -5.87 -11.21
N PHE A 159 -10.25 -6.41 -11.37
CA PHE A 159 -11.45 -5.61 -11.61
C PHE A 159 -11.90 -4.83 -10.37
N PHE A 160 -11.75 -5.37 -9.18
CA PHE A 160 -12.07 -4.65 -7.94
C PHE A 160 -11.28 -3.34 -7.79
N PHE A 161 -10.00 -3.35 -8.12
CA PHE A 161 -9.14 -2.16 -7.99
C PHE A 161 -9.30 -1.11 -9.10
N SER A 162 -10.17 -1.32 -10.07
CA SER A 162 -10.52 -0.28 -11.05
C SER A 162 -11.48 0.78 -10.51
N TRP A 163 -12.13 0.49 -9.37
CA TRP A 163 -13.04 1.36 -8.65
C TRP A 163 -14.19 1.93 -9.50
N ASN A 164 -14.63 1.22 -10.52
CA ASN A 164 -15.84 1.58 -11.27
C ASN A 164 -16.92 0.50 -11.14
N LEU A 165 -18.16 0.91 -11.15
CA LEU A 165 -19.34 0.05 -10.93
C LEU A 165 -19.34 -1.19 -11.84
N PHE A 166 -19.07 -0.99 -13.12
CA PHE A 166 -19.12 -2.05 -14.12
C PHE A 166 -18.06 -3.13 -13.88
N ASP A 167 -16.91 -2.72 -13.37
CA ASP A 167 -15.82 -3.65 -13.05
C ASP A 167 -16.03 -4.32 -11.68
N ILE A 168 -16.70 -3.65 -10.72
CA ILE A 168 -17.12 -4.29 -9.46
C ILE A 168 -18.09 -5.46 -9.74
N GLU A 169 -19.02 -5.32 -10.66
CA GLU A 169 -19.89 -6.44 -11.07
C GLU A 169 -19.11 -7.60 -11.69
N LYS A 170 -18.10 -7.33 -12.53
CA LYS A 170 -17.20 -8.36 -13.05
C LYS A 170 -16.38 -9.00 -11.93
N ALA A 171 -15.88 -8.21 -10.97
CA ALA A 171 -15.17 -8.74 -9.82
C ALA A 171 -16.00 -9.75 -9.04
N ILE A 172 -17.27 -9.42 -8.77
CA ILE A 172 -18.24 -10.34 -8.12
C ILE A 172 -18.38 -11.63 -8.91
N ALA A 173 -18.54 -11.54 -10.23
CA ALA A 173 -18.70 -12.73 -11.08
C ALA A 173 -17.47 -13.64 -11.02
N TYR A 174 -16.26 -13.09 -11.04
CA TYR A 174 -15.03 -13.86 -10.92
C TYR A 174 -14.82 -14.45 -9.51
N PHE A 175 -15.10 -13.70 -8.46
CA PHE A 175 -15.04 -14.24 -7.09
C PHE A 175 -16.05 -15.37 -6.89
N HIS A 176 -17.27 -15.23 -7.40
CA HIS A 176 -18.27 -16.29 -7.36
C HIS A 176 -17.80 -17.55 -8.08
N GLN A 177 -17.29 -17.43 -9.32
CA GLN A 177 -16.75 -18.58 -10.05
C GLN A 177 -15.59 -19.23 -9.30
N ALA A 178 -14.72 -18.45 -8.65
CA ALA A 178 -13.64 -18.99 -7.84
C ALA A 178 -14.17 -19.85 -6.68
N THR A 179 -15.23 -19.39 -5.99
CA THR A 179 -15.87 -20.15 -4.89
C THR A 179 -16.61 -21.40 -5.38
N GLU A 180 -17.11 -21.41 -6.61
CA GLU A 180 -17.71 -22.61 -7.21
C GLU A 180 -16.67 -23.68 -7.55
N ILE A 181 -15.50 -23.26 -8.05
CA ILE A 181 -14.41 -24.18 -8.42
C ILE A 181 -13.68 -24.74 -7.19
N ASP A 182 -13.41 -23.88 -6.19
CA ASP A 182 -12.84 -24.27 -4.91
C ASP A 182 -13.63 -23.67 -3.76
N PRO A 183 -14.64 -24.38 -3.24
CA PRO A 183 -15.44 -23.90 -2.12
C PRO A 183 -14.65 -23.76 -0.80
N THR A 184 -13.42 -24.28 -0.72
CA THR A 184 -12.56 -24.19 0.47
C THR A 184 -11.60 -23.00 0.45
N TYR A 185 -11.52 -22.29 -0.68
CA TYR A 185 -10.70 -21.10 -0.84
C TYR A 185 -11.42 -19.87 -0.26
N ASP A 186 -10.96 -19.36 0.87
CA ASP A 186 -11.64 -18.31 1.65
C ASP A 186 -11.55 -16.90 1.04
N GLN A 187 -10.43 -16.54 0.41
CA GLN A 187 -10.17 -15.19 -0.10
C GLN A 187 -11.23 -14.64 -1.08
N PRO A 188 -11.74 -15.41 -2.06
CA PRO A 188 -12.80 -14.96 -2.96
C PRO A 188 -14.10 -14.59 -2.23
N TYR A 189 -14.40 -15.25 -1.09
CA TYR A 189 -15.58 -14.90 -0.28
C TYR A 189 -15.44 -13.49 0.31
N TYR A 190 -14.26 -13.13 0.81
CA TYR A 190 -14.02 -11.78 1.34
C TYR A 190 -14.03 -10.73 0.22
N GLY A 191 -13.49 -11.05 -0.95
CA GLY A 191 -13.56 -10.17 -2.12
C GLY A 191 -15.00 -9.90 -2.56
N ALA A 192 -15.84 -10.93 -2.65
CA ALA A 192 -17.24 -10.78 -2.98
C ALA A 192 -18.01 -9.98 -1.92
N ALA A 193 -17.74 -10.23 -0.62
CA ALA A 193 -18.34 -9.49 0.48
C ALA A 193 -18.02 -7.99 0.41
N LEU A 194 -16.77 -7.63 0.14
CA LEU A 194 -16.35 -6.24 -0.06
C LEU A 194 -17.12 -5.58 -1.21
N CYS A 195 -17.20 -6.25 -2.37
CA CYS A 195 -17.95 -5.73 -3.52
C CYS A 195 -19.41 -5.45 -3.18
N TYR A 196 -20.11 -6.41 -2.56
CA TYR A 196 -21.52 -6.22 -2.18
C TYR A 196 -21.70 -5.12 -1.12
N THR A 197 -20.79 -5.03 -0.15
CA THR A 197 -20.82 -3.97 0.88
C THR A 197 -20.69 -2.58 0.24
N LEU A 198 -19.77 -2.40 -0.69
CA LEU A 198 -19.57 -1.14 -1.39
C LEU A 198 -20.79 -0.77 -2.26
N LEU A 199 -21.33 -1.73 -3.00
CA LEU A 199 -22.52 -1.48 -3.83
C LEU A 199 -23.74 -1.07 -2.99
N GLY A 200 -23.94 -1.68 -1.81
CA GLY A 200 -25.00 -1.31 -0.88
C GLY A 200 -24.76 0.04 -0.23
N GLY A 201 -23.56 0.27 0.32
CA GLY A 201 -23.21 1.52 1.01
C GLY A 201 -23.19 2.75 0.10
N TRP A 202 -22.96 2.57 -1.19
CA TRP A 202 -22.97 3.65 -2.20
C TRP A 202 -24.32 3.79 -2.91
N GLY A 203 -25.32 2.94 -2.58
CA GLY A 203 -26.66 3.02 -3.14
C GLY A 203 -26.79 2.47 -4.57
N HIS A 204 -25.83 1.69 -5.07
CA HIS A 204 -25.87 1.06 -6.39
C HIS A 204 -26.67 -0.25 -6.40
N LEU A 205 -26.89 -0.85 -5.25
CA LEU A 205 -27.71 -2.02 -5.06
C LEU A 205 -28.65 -1.79 -3.86
N GLU A 206 -29.82 -2.41 -3.88
CA GLU A 206 -30.75 -2.32 -2.75
C GLU A 206 -30.03 -2.78 -1.48
N GLU A 207 -30.06 -1.96 -0.44
CA GLU A 207 -29.26 -2.07 0.77
C GLU A 207 -29.41 -3.43 1.45
N LYS A 208 -30.66 -3.85 1.71
CA LYS A 208 -30.95 -5.13 2.38
C LYS A 208 -30.45 -6.33 1.59
N GLU A 209 -30.58 -6.29 0.27
CA GLU A 209 -30.10 -7.35 -0.61
C GLU A 209 -28.56 -7.40 -0.60
N ALA A 210 -27.93 -6.23 -0.72
CA ALA A 210 -26.46 -6.12 -0.77
C ALA A 210 -25.82 -6.63 0.53
N PHE A 211 -26.27 -6.13 1.68
CA PHE A 211 -25.71 -6.52 2.97
C PHE A 211 -26.05 -7.95 3.36
N ALA A 212 -27.21 -8.48 3.00
CA ALA A 212 -27.51 -9.91 3.19
C ALA A 212 -26.57 -10.82 2.38
N LYS A 213 -26.23 -10.42 1.14
CA LYS A 213 -25.22 -11.14 0.33
C LYS A 213 -23.82 -11.01 0.94
N ALA A 214 -23.42 -9.81 1.35
CA ALA A 214 -22.13 -9.58 1.99
C ALA A 214 -21.98 -10.44 3.26
N GLU A 215 -22.97 -10.44 4.14
CA GLU A 215 -23.01 -11.24 5.37
C GLU A 215 -22.86 -12.73 5.09
N ARG A 216 -23.59 -13.25 4.09
CA ARG A 216 -23.49 -14.65 3.71
C ARG A 216 -22.07 -15.03 3.27
N TYR A 217 -21.43 -14.20 2.43
CA TYR A 217 -20.06 -14.43 1.99
C TYR A 217 -19.07 -14.35 3.17
N LEU A 218 -19.18 -13.33 4.04
CA LEU A 218 -18.36 -13.20 5.25
C LEU A 218 -18.51 -14.42 6.18
N HIS A 219 -19.74 -14.88 6.38
CA HIS A 219 -20.02 -16.03 7.24
C HIS A 219 -19.35 -17.30 6.71
N VAL A 220 -19.52 -17.60 5.42
CA VAL A 220 -18.90 -18.78 4.81
C VAL A 220 -17.38 -18.68 4.85
N GLY A 221 -16.80 -17.58 4.39
CA GLY A 221 -15.34 -17.37 4.38
C GLY A 221 -14.72 -17.53 5.78
N SER A 222 -15.38 -16.99 6.81
CA SER A 222 -14.90 -17.08 8.21
C SER A 222 -14.87 -18.49 8.79
N GLN A 223 -15.61 -19.43 8.20
CA GLN A 223 -15.60 -20.83 8.62
C GLN A 223 -14.50 -21.65 7.92
N LEU A 224 -13.94 -21.17 6.81
CA LEU A 224 -13.02 -21.92 5.97
C LEU A 224 -11.56 -21.71 6.34
N GLY A 225 -11.18 -20.47 6.63
CA GLY A 225 -9.79 -20.06 6.81
C GLY A 225 -9.39 -19.72 8.24
N LYS A 226 -8.08 -19.52 8.42
CA LYS A 226 -7.55 -18.86 9.60
C LYS A 226 -7.80 -17.36 9.48
N GLU A 227 -7.79 -16.69 10.65
CA GLU A 227 -7.85 -15.23 10.70
C GLU A 227 -6.81 -14.59 9.76
N SER A 228 -7.26 -13.66 8.92
CA SER A 228 -6.42 -12.99 7.92
C SER A 228 -6.73 -11.49 7.83
N VAL A 229 -5.79 -10.71 7.29
CA VAL A 229 -5.99 -9.27 7.02
C VAL A 229 -7.23 -9.05 6.17
N GLY A 230 -7.36 -9.78 5.06
CA GLY A 230 -8.51 -9.67 4.15
C GLY A 230 -9.85 -9.96 4.82
N GLN A 231 -9.89 -10.99 5.68
CA GLN A 231 -11.09 -11.28 6.50
C GLN A 231 -11.45 -10.09 7.39
N LYS A 232 -10.47 -9.61 8.18
CA LYS A 232 -10.72 -8.53 9.13
C LYS A 232 -11.09 -7.22 8.46
N PHE A 233 -10.42 -6.92 7.36
CA PHE A 233 -10.74 -5.74 6.56
C PHE A 233 -12.16 -5.82 5.98
N ALA A 234 -12.56 -6.94 5.40
CA ALA A 234 -13.90 -7.12 4.86
C ALA A 234 -14.99 -7.03 5.96
N GLN A 235 -14.75 -7.59 7.16
CA GLN A 235 -15.63 -7.44 8.31
C GLN A 235 -15.74 -5.98 8.75
N ALA A 236 -14.62 -5.25 8.81
CA ALA A 236 -14.61 -3.84 9.18
C ALA A 236 -15.41 -2.98 8.21
N VAL A 237 -15.19 -3.16 6.91
CA VAL A 237 -15.89 -2.41 5.86
C VAL A 237 -17.40 -2.69 5.91
N TYR A 238 -17.80 -3.95 6.17
CA TYR A 238 -19.20 -4.35 6.35
C TYR A 238 -19.84 -3.66 7.55
N HIS A 239 -19.21 -3.63 8.72
CA HIS A 239 -19.73 -2.94 9.90
C HIS A 239 -19.77 -1.42 9.72
N PHE A 240 -18.78 -0.85 9.05
CA PHE A 240 -18.70 0.59 8.83
C PHE A 240 -19.77 1.09 7.86
N TRP A 241 -19.81 0.56 6.64
CA TRP A 241 -20.74 1.04 5.61
C TRP A 241 -22.16 0.52 5.78
N GLY A 242 -22.33 -0.70 6.32
CA GLY A 242 -23.66 -1.31 6.44
C GLY A 242 -24.45 -0.86 7.67
N PHE A 243 -23.76 -0.56 8.75
CA PHE A 243 -24.45 -0.39 10.05
C PHE A 243 -23.96 0.82 10.86
N TRP A 244 -22.96 1.53 10.38
CA TRP A 244 -22.25 2.56 11.14
C TRP A 244 -21.82 2.08 12.55
N ASP A 245 -21.53 0.78 12.67
CA ASP A 245 -20.98 0.20 13.89
C ASP A 245 -19.47 0.48 13.95
N TYR A 246 -19.15 1.72 14.29
CA TYR A 246 -17.77 2.22 14.34
C TYR A 246 -16.88 1.41 15.28
N ALA A 247 -17.45 0.91 16.39
CA ALA A 247 -16.68 0.15 17.40
C ALA A 247 -16.24 -1.21 16.85
N GLN A 248 -17.15 -1.97 16.24
CA GLN A 248 -16.83 -3.26 15.62
C GLN A 248 -15.90 -3.07 14.42
N ALA A 249 -16.19 -2.08 13.57
CA ALA A 249 -15.34 -1.77 12.43
C ALA A 249 -13.90 -1.46 12.87
N TYR A 250 -13.73 -0.61 13.87
CA TYR A 250 -12.42 -0.24 14.40
C TYR A 250 -11.68 -1.42 15.01
N ALA A 251 -12.35 -2.26 15.80
CA ALA A 251 -11.75 -3.45 16.38
C ALA A 251 -11.23 -4.43 15.31
N HIS A 252 -12.00 -4.62 14.23
CA HIS A 252 -11.55 -5.45 13.11
C HIS A 252 -10.35 -4.81 12.37
N LEU A 253 -10.33 -3.49 12.19
CA LEU A 253 -9.19 -2.79 11.56
C LEU A 253 -7.93 -2.85 12.43
N GLN A 254 -8.06 -2.67 13.75
CA GLN A 254 -6.94 -2.87 14.67
C GLN A 254 -6.36 -4.29 14.52
N ARG A 255 -7.24 -5.30 14.46
CA ARG A 255 -6.80 -6.67 14.27
C ARG A 255 -6.15 -6.91 12.90
N ALA A 256 -6.67 -6.30 11.83
CA ALA A 256 -6.03 -6.33 10.52
C ALA A 256 -4.63 -5.70 10.55
N HIS A 257 -4.48 -4.55 11.20
CA HIS A 257 -3.20 -3.87 11.38
C HIS A 257 -2.20 -4.68 12.22
N GLU A 258 -2.65 -5.37 13.28
CA GLU A 258 -1.80 -6.30 14.06
C GLU A 258 -1.30 -7.47 13.21
N LEU A 259 -2.13 -8.00 12.31
CA LEU A 259 -1.77 -9.10 11.41
C LEU A 259 -0.77 -8.67 10.32
N ASN A 260 -0.87 -7.42 9.85
CA ASN A 260 0.09 -6.82 8.93
C ASN A 260 0.24 -5.31 9.23
N PRO A 261 1.23 -4.92 10.06
CA PRO A 261 1.46 -3.53 10.42
C PRO A 261 1.90 -2.62 9.26
N GLN A 262 2.35 -3.19 8.14
CA GLN A 262 2.80 -2.45 6.96
C GLN A 262 1.68 -2.17 5.95
N ASP A 263 0.50 -2.77 6.14
CA ASP A 263 -0.66 -2.49 5.29
C ASP A 263 -1.26 -1.11 5.66
N PRO A 264 -1.28 -0.15 4.74
CA PRO A 264 -1.83 1.18 5.01
C PRO A 264 -3.36 1.24 5.02
N GLU A 265 -4.05 0.26 4.40
CA GLU A 265 -5.51 0.32 4.26
C GLU A 265 -6.24 0.29 5.60
N PRO A 266 -5.88 -0.57 6.58
CA PRO A 266 -6.48 -0.50 7.92
C PRO A 266 -6.28 0.85 8.61
N LEU A 267 -5.11 1.49 8.43
CA LEU A 267 -4.81 2.80 9.02
C LEU A 267 -5.67 3.91 8.40
N ASP A 268 -5.84 3.90 7.08
CA ASP A 268 -6.67 4.90 6.38
C ASP A 268 -8.15 4.75 6.74
N PHE A 269 -8.66 3.52 6.81
CA PHE A 269 -10.03 3.28 7.27
C PHE A 269 -10.25 3.63 8.75
N MET A 270 -9.27 3.38 9.64
CA MET A 270 -9.33 3.88 11.02
C MET A 270 -9.35 5.41 11.06
N ALA A 271 -8.62 6.09 10.17
CA ALA A 271 -8.69 7.54 10.03
C ALA A 271 -10.08 8.00 9.56
N GLU A 272 -10.70 7.28 8.62
CA GLU A 272 -12.08 7.57 8.17
C GLU A 272 -13.10 7.43 9.31
N ILE A 273 -13.01 6.38 10.13
CA ILE A 273 -13.87 6.21 11.30
C ILE A 273 -13.70 7.40 12.26
N ASN A 274 -12.46 7.75 12.61
CA ASN A 274 -12.19 8.87 13.50
C ASN A 274 -12.66 10.21 12.93
N ARG A 275 -12.55 10.39 11.61
CA ARG A 275 -13.12 11.54 10.89
C ARG A 275 -14.65 11.62 11.05
N ALA A 276 -15.35 10.50 10.86
CA ALA A 276 -16.81 10.45 10.96
C ALA A 276 -17.30 10.78 12.39
N ILE A 277 -16.66 10.25 13.42
CA ILE A 277 -17.01 10.53 14.81
C ILE A 277 -16.55 11.92 15.30
N GLY A 278 -15.61 12.58 14.57
CA GLY A 278 -15.10 13.93 14.86
C GLY A 278 -13.82 13.97 15.68
N ASP A 279 -13.11 12.84 15.89
CA ASP A 279 -11.76 12.85 16.46
C ASP A 279 -10.73 13.12 15.34
N PHE A 280 -10.64 14.39 14.95
CA PHE A 280 -9.75 14.84 13.89
C PHE A 280 -8.27 14.69 14.23
N THR A 281 -7.92 14.72 15.52
CA THR A 281 -6.53 14.56 15.97
C THR A 281 -6.03 13.15 15.71
N THR A 282 -6.76 12.15 16.17
CA THR A 282 -6.42 10.74 15.93
C THR A 282 -6.50 10.40 14.44
N ALA A 283 -7.52 10.91 13.73
CA ALA A 283 -7.67 10.72 12.29
C ALA A 283 -6.45 11.23 11.52
N MET A 284 -5.94 12.42 11.85
CA MET A 284 -4.75 12.99 11.20
C MET A 284 -3.49 12.15 11.47
N GLN A 285 -3.28 11.71 12.72
CA GLN A 285 -2.14 10.85 13.08
C GLN A 285 -2.15 9.50 12.33
N LEU A 286 -3.32 8.88 12.18
CA LEU A 286 -3.48 7.64 11.43
C LEU A 286 -3.23 7.85 9.93
N ASN A 287 -3.76 8.93 9.38
CA ASN A 287 -3.53 9.30 7.98
C ASN A 287 -2.04 9.65 7.70
N ASP A 288 -1.32 10.28 8.65
CA ASP A 288 0.13 10.49 8.53
C ASP A 288 0.89 9.18 8.41
N LYS A 289 0.51 8.17 9.22
CA LYS A 289 1.10 6.82 9.14
C LYS A 289 0.78 6.13 7.81
N ALA A 290 -0.46 6.26 7.32
CA ALA A 290 -0.86 5.72 6.02
C ALA A 290 -0.07 6.37 4.87
N LEU A 291 0.08 7.70 4.86
CA LEU A 291 0.88 8.43 3.86
C LEU A 291 2.36 8.06 3.89
N ALA A 292 2.91 7.69 5.05
CA ALA A 292 4.32 7.31 5.16
C ALA A 292 4.65 6.03 4.36
N VAL A 293 3.69 5.14 4.14
CA VAL A 293 3.86 3.89 3.37
C VAL A 293 3.10 3.91 2.03
N ASN A 294 2.15 4.84 1.87
CA ASN A 294 1.32 4.97 0.67
C ASN A 294 1.24 6.44 0.18
N PRO A 295 2.37 7.09 -0.15
CA PRO A 295 2.44 8.53 -0.40
C PRO A 295 1.69 8.99 -1.67
N LEU A 296 1.47 8.10 -2.63
CA LEU A 296 0.80 8.39 -3.90
C LEU A 296 -0.60 7.76 -3.98
N SER A 297 -1.25 7.53 -2.83
CA SER A 297 -2.63 7.04 -2.78
C SER A 297 -3.62 8.19 -2.86
N THR A 298 -4.45 8.19 -3.88
CA THR A 298 -5.54 9.17 -4.05
C THR A 298 -6.54 9.09 -2.90
N ASN A 299 -6.84 7.87 -2.38
CA ASN A 299 -7.72 7.67 -1.23
C ASN A 299 -7.16 8.31 0.05
N VAL A 300 -5.86 8.11 0.34
CA VAL A 300 -5.23 8.71 1.53
C VAL A 300 -5.20 10.23 1.44
N HIS A 301 -4.99 10.80 0.22
CA HIS A 301 -5.11 12.23 -0.02
C HIS A 301 -6.56 12.72 0.12
N PHE A 302 -7.56 11.91 -0.28
CA PHE A 302 -8.97 12.21 -0.07
C PHE A 302 -9.31 12.28 1.42
N THR A 303 -8.92 11.28 2.21
CA THR A 303 -9.12 11.27 3.67
C THR A 303 -8.52 12.53 4.30
N ARG A 304 -7.29 12.90 3.92
CA ARG A 304 -6.62 14.13 4.40
C ARG A 304 -7.35 15.41 4.00
N SER A 305 -7.74 15.52 2.75
CA SER A 305 -8.47 16.67 2.23
C SER A 305 -9.82 16.85 2.93
N SER A 306 -10.51 15.74 3.15
CA SER A 306 -11.78 15.71 3.87
C SER A 306 -11.64 16.15 5.33
N LEU A 307 -10.54 15.74 6.01
CA LEU A 307 -10.23 16.20 7.37
C LEU A 307 -10.05 17.71 7.44
N TYR A 308 -9.32 18.31 6.51
CA TYR A 308 -9.16 19.76 6.45
C TYR A 308 -10.47 20.48 6.10
N TYR A 309 -11.25 19.94 5.16
CA TYR A 309 -12.55 20.47 4.79
C TYR A 309 -13.51 20.52 5.99
N LEU A 310 -13.67 19.41 6.71
CA LEU A 310 -14.56 19.31 7.86
C LEU A 310 -14.13 20.21 9.04
N GLN A 311 -12.87 20.61 9.10
CA GLN A 311 -12.33 21.55 10.07
C GLN A 311 -12.41 23.01 9.59
N GLY A 312 -12.94 23.28 8.39
CA GLY A 312 -12.99 24.63 7.80
C GLY A 312 -11.65 25.16 7.30
N ALA A 313 -10.62 24.33 7.23
CA ALA A 313 -9.28 24.69 6.73
C ALA A 313 -9.22 24.55 5.19
N TYR A 314 -10.08 25.28 4.50
CA TYR A 314 -10.34 25.10 3.06
C TYR A 314 -9.13 25.32 2.16
N GLU A 315 -8.23 26.30 2.48
CA GLU A 315 -7.00 26.54 1.71
C GLU A 315 -6.09 25.30 1.73
N THR A 316 -5.85 24.76 2.92
CA THR A 316 -5.02 23.56 3.09
C THR A 316 -5.68 22.32 2.45
N ALA A 317 -7.02 22.25 2.51
CA ALA A 317 -7.76 21.23 1.78
C ALA A 317 -7.51 21.32 0.28
N LEU A 318 -7.59 22.52 -0.33
CA LEU A 318 -7.35 22.74 -1.76
C LEU A 318 -5.91 22.37 -2.18
N GLU A 319 -4.90 22.66 -1.37
CA GLU A 319 -3.50 22.24 -1.64
C GLU A 319 -3.37 20.71 -1.65
N THR A 320 -4.00 20.03 -0.69
CA THR A 320 -4.00 18.57 -0.61
C THR A 320 -4.78 17.94 -1.77
N ILE A 321 -5.95 18.52 -2.12
CA ILE A 321 -6.76 18.10 -3.28
C ILE A 321 -5.96 18.21 -4.57
N GLN A 322 -5.18 19.28 -4.74
CA GLN A 322 -4.35 19.45 -5.93
C GLN A 322 -3.32 18.31 -6.04
N SER A 323 -2.72 17.90 -4.93
CA SER A 323 -1.78 16.78 -4.90
C SER A 323 -2.47 15.46 -5.30
N GLY A 324 -3.64 15.16 -4.75
CA GLY A 324 -4.41 13.96 -5.10
C GLY A 324 -4.91 13.96 -6.55
N LEU A 325 -5.43 15.09 -7.06
CA LEU A 325 -5.88 15.22 -8.46
C LEU A 325 -4.72 15.24 -9.47
N ALA A 326 -3.49 15.49 -9.04
CA ALA A 326 -2.31 15.30 -9.89
C ALA A 326 -2.00 13.80 -10.10
N LEU A 327 -2.37 12.93 -9.16
CA LEU A 327 -2.25 11.47 -9.27
C LEU A 327 -3.38 10.88 -10.12
N ASP A 328 -4.61 11.25 -9.83
CA ASP A 328 -5.81 10.88 -10.60
C ASP A 328 -6.72 12.09 -10.83
N PRO A 329 -6.65 12.70 -12.01
CA PRO A 329 -7.48 13.85 -12.35
C PRO A 329 -8.99 13.58 -12.35
N ASN A 330 -9.40 12.31 -12.46
CA ASN A 330 -10.80 11.91 -12.54
C ASN A 330 -11.37 11.41 -11.21
N PHE A 331 -10.60 11.47 -10.12
CA PHE A 331 -11.04 10.99 -8.82
C PHE A 331 -12.18 11.86 -8.27
N GLU A 332 -13.40 11.38 -8.42
CA GLU A 332 -14.62 12.14 -8.21
C GLU A 332 -14.78 12.69 -6.80
N LEU A 333 -14.39 11.93 -5.76
CA LEU A 333 -14.45 12.37 -4.37
C LEU A 333 -13.64 13.66 -4.12
N LEU A 334 -12.43 13.75 -4.66
CA LEU A 334 -11.61 14.97 -4.54
C LEU A 334 -12.19 16.12 -5.36
N GLN A 335 -12.81 15.84 -6.52
CA GLN A 335 -13.49 16.85 -7.31
C GLN A 335 -14.67 17.44 -6.54
N GLN A 336 -15.46 16.60 -5.87
CA GLN A 336 -16.61 17.03 -5.06
C GLN A 336 -16.20 17.90 -3.88
N ILE A 337 -15.17 17.50 -3.10
CA ILE A 337 -14.64 18.33 -2.00
C ILE A 337 -14.10 19.66 -2.54
N LYS A 338 -13.42 19.66 -3.69
CA LYS A 338 -12.93 20.90 -4.29
C LYS A 338 -14.03 21.87 -4.59
N VAL A 339 -15.12 21.40 -5.20
CA VAL A 339 -16.30 22.24 -5.46
C VAL A 339 -16.87 22.76 -4.15
N ALA A 340 -17.04 21.92 -3.12
CA ALA A 340 -17.54 22.33 -1.82
C ALA A 340 -16.64 23.40 -1.15
N CYS A 341 -15.31 23.24 -1.19
CA CYS A 341 -14.37 24.26 -0.69
C CYS A 341 -14.51 25.60 -1.42
N LEU A 342 -14.56 25.59 -2.76
CA LEU A 342 -14.70 26.81 -3.56
C LEU A 342 -16.03 27.53 -3.31
N VAL A 343 -17.10 26.76 -3.10
CA VAL A 343 -18.42 27.28 -2.73
C VAL A 343 -18.37 27.94 -1.34
N GLU A 344 -17.85 27.25 -0.32
CA GLU A 344 -17.73 27.79 1.05
C GLU A 344 -16.87 29.07 1.12
N MET A 345 -15.80 29.12 0.33
CA MET A 345 -14.87 30.26 0.29
C MET A 345 -15.37 31.46 -0.53
N GLY A 346 -16.50 31.34 -1.25
CA GLY A 346 -17.01 32.39 -2.12
C GLY A 346 -16.14 32.64 -3.37
N ARG A 347 -15.40 31.64 -3.87
CA ARG A 347 -14.47 31.75 -5.00
C ARG A 347 -15.17 31.48 -6.35
N LYS A 348 -16.07 32.40 -6.75
CA LYS A 348 -16.94 32.21 -7.92
C LYS A 348 -16.18 32.02 -9.22
N GLU A 349 -15.18 32.87 -9.48
CA GLU A 349 -14.41 32.80 -10.73
C GLU A 349 -13.63 31.48 -10.83
N GLU A 350 -12.98 31.06 -9.72
CA GLU A 350 -12.24 29.80 -9.67
C GLU A 350 -13.15 28.59 -9.86
N LEU A 351 -14.34 28.61 -9.26
CA LEU A 351 -15.36 27.58 -9.44
C LEU A 351 -15.79 27.48 -10.90
N GLN A 352 -16.10 28.60 -11.55
CA GLN A 352 -16.49 28.62 -12.96
C GLN A 352 -15.39 28.09 -13.88
N ILE A 353 -14.16 28.56 -13.73
CA ILE A 353 -13.00 28.08 -14.49
C ILE A 353 -12.82 26.57 -14.29
N TYR A 354 -12.93 26.10 -13.05
CA TYR A 354 -12.76 24.67 -12.74
C TYR A 354 -13.83 23.79 -13.41
N LEU A 355 -15.07 24.25 -13.45
CA LEU A 355 -16.18 23.53 -14.06
C LEU A 355 -16.08 23.52 -15.61
N GLU A 356 -15.61 24.63 -16.23
CA GLU A 356 -15.45 24.74 -17.67
C GLU A 356 -14.29 23.91 -18.24
N ASP A 357 -13.19 23.79 -17.48
CA ASP A 357 -11.95 23.15 -17.92
C ASP A 357 -11.97 21.60 -17.83
N ARG A 358 -12.98 21.01 -17.20
CA ARG A 358 -13.02 19.58 -16.93
C ARG A 358 -14.36 18.95 -17.28
N LYS A 359 -14.31 17.70 -17.76
CA LYS A 359 -15.48 16.81 -17.86
C LYS A 359 -15.83 16.27 -16.47
N LEU A 360 -16.45 17.10 -15.66
CA LEU A 360 -16.99 16.70 -14.36
C LEU A 360 -18.32 15.94 -14.53
N SER A 361 -18.77 15.26 -13.48
CA SER A 361 -20.11 14.69 -13.47
C SER A 361 -21.16 15.78 -13.71
N SER A 362 -22.27 15.43 -14.37
CA SER A 362 -23.36 16.37 -14.65
C SER A 362 -23.89 17.01 -13.36
N VAL A 363 -23.88 16.29 -12.25
CA VAL A 363 -24.28 16.75 -10.92
C VAL A 363 -23.43 17.92 -10.45
N LEU A 364 -22.11 17.79 -10.45
CA LEU A 364 -21.21 18.86 -9.99
C LEU A 364 -21.32 20.11 -10.86
N TYR A 365 -21.51 19.92 -12.15
CA TYR A 365 -21.65 21.02 -13.11
C TYR A 365 -22.92 21.84 -12.86
N GLN A 366 -24.00 21.20 -12.43
CA GLN A 366 -25.29 21.87 -12.17
C GLN A 366 -25.42 22.31 -10.70
N ALA A 367 -25.13 21.43 -9.75
CA ALA A 367 -25.35 21.66 -8.33
C ALA A 367 -24.34 22.66 -7.73
N GLY A 368 -23.07 22.64 -8.14
CA GLY A 368 -22.05 23.52 -7.60
C GLY A 368 -22.36 25.01 -7.76
N PRO A 369 -22.66 25.53 -8.99
CA PRO A 369 -23.05 26.92 -9.18
C PRO A 369 -24.37 27.31 -8.48
N LEU A 370 -25.32 26.39 -8.42
CA LEU A 370 -26.58 26.62 -7.71
C LEU A 370 -26.36 26.80 -6.21
N LEU A 371 -25.62 25.88 -5.61
CA LEU A 371 -25.26 25.94 -4.19
C LEU A 371 -24.47 27.22 -3.88
N TYR A 372 -23.52 27.58 -4.75
CA TYR A 372 -22.79 28.85 -4.62
C TYR A 372 -23.75 30.04 -4.55
N SER A 373 -24.67 30.16 -5.53
CA SER A 373 -25.62 31.27 -5.59
C SER A 373 -26.52 31.32 -4.36
N LEU A 374 -27.00 30.17 -3.87
CA LEU A 374 -27.82 30.07 -2.67
C LEU A 374 -27.06 30.50 -1.40
N LEU A 375 -25.81 30.06 -1.22
CA LEU A 375 -25.02 30.43 -0.04
C LEU A 375 -24.69 31.93 -0.01
N HIS A 376 -24.45 32.53 -1.17
CA HIS A 376 -23.99 33.92 -1.28
C HIS A 376 -25.13 34.92 -1.62
N GLY A 377 -26.39 34.49 -1.46
CA GLY A 377 -27.56 35.36 -1.55
C GLY A 377 -27.87 35.86 -2.97
N GLU A 378 -27.44 35.14 -3.99
CA GLU A 378 -27.82 35.43 -5.38
C GLU A 378 -29.23 34.91 -5.66
N VAL A 379 -29.96 35.59 -6.54
CA VAL A 379 -31.31 35.14 -6.92
C VAL A 379 -31.25 33.92 -7.81
N VAL A 380 -31.88 32.86 -7.41
CA VAL A 380 -31.97 31.58 -8.15
C VAL A 380 -33.43 31.27 -8.45
N ASP A 381 -33.70 30.71 -9.63
CA ASP A 381 -35.06 30.25 -10.00
C ASP A 381 -35.37 28.93 -9.26
N ASP A 382 -36.43 28.91 -8.45
CA ASP A 382 -36.89 27.74 -7.70
C ASP A 382 -37.10 26.52 -8.60
N LYS A 383 -37.59 26.70 -9.83
CA LYS A 383 -37.78 25.61 -10.79
C LYS A 383 -36.47 24.97 -11.20
N LYS A 384 -35.37 25.74 -11.25
CA LYS A 384 -34.05 25.22 -11.56
C LYS A 384 -33.49 24.39 -10.41
N ILE A 385 -33.76 24.77 -9.17
CA ILE A 385 -33.40 24.00 -7.97
C ILE A 385 -34.16 22.67 -7.98
N GLU A 386 -35.49 22.71 -8.13
CA GLU A 386 -36.34 21.51 -8.16
C GLU A 386 -35.95 20.56 -9.29
N SER A 387 -35.68 21.08 -10.50
CA SER A 387 -35.26 20.23 -11.62
C SER A 387 -33.89 19.59 -11.36
N THR A 388 -32.94 20.32 -10.77
CA THR A 388 -31.60 19.77 -10.47
C THR A 388 -31.68 18.70 -9.39
N ILE A 389 -32.45 18.89 -8.32
CA ILE A 389 -32.68 17.87 -7.28
C ILE A 389 -33.30 16.62 -7.92
N SER A 390 -34.36 16.79 -8.75
CA SER A 390 -35.02 15.68 -9.43
C SER A 390 -34.06 14.92 -10.40
N GLU A 391 -33.15 15.62 -11.04
CA GLU A 391 -32.13 14.98 -11.88
C GLU A 391 -31.12 14.16 -11.05
N ILE A 392 -30.70 14.67 -9.88
CA ILE A 392 -29.82 13.95 -8.95
C ILE A 392 -30.47 12.65 -8.47
N ASP A 393 -31.76 12.68 -8.13
CA ASP A 393 -32.52 11.51 -7.67
C ASP A 393 -32.71 10.43 -8.75
N GLN A 394 -32.57 10.79 -10.04
CA GLN A 394 -32.77 9.88 -11.17
C GLN A 394 -31.43 9.30 -11.73
N ILE A 395 -30.30 9.71 -11.20
CA ILE A 395 -29.00 9.24 -11.70
C ILE A 395 -28.77 7.80 -11.24
N GLU A 396 -28.42 6.90 -12.16
CA GLU A 396 -28.10 5.49 -11.88
C GLU A 396 -26.88 5.35 -10.94
N SER A 397 -25.97 6.31 -10.96
CA SER A 397 -24.80 6.37 -10.07
C SER A 397 -24.87 7.64 -9.22
N PRO A 398 -25.47 7.59 -8.02
CA PRO A 398 -25.63 8.75 -7.17
C PRO A 398 -24.27 9.33 -6.78
N PRO A 399 -24.17 10.68 -6.63
CA PRO A 399 -22.95 11.32 -6.18
C PRO A 399 -22.60 10.88 -4.75
N LEU A 400 -21.32 10.89 -4.40
CA LEU A 400 -20.85 10.47 -3.08
C LEU A 400 -21.02 11.55 -1.99
N TYR A 401 -21.52 12.73 -2.35
CA TYR A 401 -21.91 13.81 -1.45
C TYR A 401 -23.40 14.12 -1.63
N PRO A 402 -24.13 14.53 -0.57
CA PRO A 402 -25.59 14.75 -0.61
C PRO A 402 -25.93 16.11 -1.18
N TRP A 403 -25.67 16.33 -2.47
CA TRP A 403 -25.95 17.59 -3.17
C TRP A 403 -27.45 17.96 -3.16
N ASP A 404 -28.32 16.97 -3.21
CA ASP A 404 -29.78 17.11 -3.02
C ASP A 404 -30.11 17.73 -1.67
N LEU A 405 -29.50 17.24 -0.59
CA LEU A 405 -29.68 17.76 0.77
C LEU A 405 -29.14 19.19 0.89
N TYR A 406 -27.97 19.48 0.33
CA TYR A 406 -27.40 20.82 0.38
C TYR A 406 -28.26 21.84 -0.36
N LEU A 407 -28.72 21.50 -1.57
CA LEU A 407 -29.61 22.38 -2.34
C LEU A 407 -30.94 22.61 -1.62
N THR A 408 -31.56 21.57 -1.08
CA THR A 408 -32.81 21.66 -0.29
C THR A 408 -32.62 22.55 0.93
N LEU A 409 -31.52 22.39 1.68
CA LEU A 409 -31.26 23.20 2.87
C LEU A 409 -31.07 24.69 2.55
N HIS A 410 -30.22 24.97 1.57
CA HIS A 410 -29.80 26.34 1.26
C HIS A 410 -30.85 27.08 0.38
N SER A 411 -31.83 26.38 -0.21
CA SER A 411 -33.03 27.02 -0.79
C SER A 411 -34.02 27.55 0.27
N GLY A 412 -33.78 27.20 1.56
CA GLY A 412 -34.63 27.65 2.67
C GLY A 412 -35.58 26.59 3.20
N ASP A 413 -35.70 25.43 2.56
CA ASP A 413 -36.55 24.32 3.05
C ASP A 413 -35.80 23.49 4.13
N ARG A 414 -35.70 24.07 5.34
CA ARG A 414 -35.08 23.40 6.50
C ARG A 414 -35.81 22.13 6.93
N ILE A 415 -37.13 22.10 6.80
CA ILE A 415 -37.96 20.96 7.22
C ILE A 415 -37.71 19.79 6.24
N GLY A 416 -37.74 20.08 4.94
CA GLY A 416 -37.43 19.10 3.91
C GLY A 416 -36.00 18.55 4.06
N ALA A 417 -35.02 19.43 4.31
CA ALA A 417 -33.64 19.03 4.53
C ALA A 417 -33.45 18.11 5.76
N LEU A 418 -34.11 18.42 6.89
CA LEU A 418 -34.05 17.54 8.08
C LEU A 418 -34.70 16.19 7.82
N ARG A 419 -35.81 16.12 7.09
CA ARG A 419 -36.43 14.86 6.70
C ARG A 419 -35.52 14.04 5.80
N LEU A 420 -34.93 14.67 4.78
CA LEU A 420 -34.01 14.00 3.86
C LEU A 420 -32.78 13.50 4.58
N LEU A 421 -32.23 14.30 5.51
CA LEU A 421 -31.10 13.86 6.35
C LEU A 421 -31.50 12.66 7.23
N GLU A 422 -32.68 12.68 7.87
CA GLU A 422 -33.18 11.58 8.67
C GLU A 422 -33.31 10.29 7.85
N GLU A 423 -33.92 10.37 6.66
CA GLU A 423 -34.03 9.22 5.74
C GLU A 423 -32.69 8.64 5.37
N LYS A 424 -31.71 9.49 5.01
CA LYS A 424 -30.34 9.06 4.67
C LYS A 424 -29.58 8.47 5.88
N VAL A 425 -29.77 9.00 7.09
CA VAL A 425 -29.18 8.47 8.32
C VAL A 425 -29.78 7.13 8.69
N GLN A 426 -31.11 6.97 8.59
CA GLN A 426 -31.78 5.70 8.90
C GLN A 426 -31.42 4.58 7.95
N SER A 427 -31.09 4.90 6.70
CA SER A 427 -30.60 3.94 5.71
C SER A 427 -29.06 3.79 5.72
N HIS A 428 -28.35 4.35 6.68
CA HIS A 428 -26.87 4.35 6.76
C HIS A 428 -26.20 4.79 5.44
N ASN A 429 -26.83 5.74 4.73
CA ASN A 429 -26.34 6.18 3.43
C ASN A 429 -24.96 6.86 3.57
N GLY A 430 -23.96 6.32 2.89
CA GLY A 430 -22.58 6.80 2.96
C GLY A 430 -22.36 8.27 2.63
N GLN A 431 -23.28 8.89 1.84
CA GLN A 431 -23.22 10.31 1.51
C GLN A 431 -23.23 11.22 2.75
N VAL A 432 -23.88 10.80 3.82
CA VAL A 432 -24.05 11.61 5.04
C VAL A 432 -23.24 11.08 6.23
N ILE A 433 -22.29 10.16 6.02
CA ILE A 433 -21.50 9.58 7.10
C ILE A 433 -20.75 10.61 7.96
N ASN A 434 -20.44 11.78 7.40
CA ASN A 434 -19.77 12.89 8.07
C ASN A 434 -20.73 14.00 8.53
N PHE A 435 -22.05 13.79 8.52
CA PHE A 435 -23.04 14.86 8.71
C PHE A 435 -22.81 15.64 10.01
N LYS A 436 -22.34 15.02 11.08
CA LYS A 436 -22.07 15.65 12.37
C LYS A 436 -21.18 16.90 12.25
N ASN A 437 -20.19 16.86 11.37
CA ASN A 437 -19.18 17.92 11.24
C ASN A 437 -19.21 18.64 9.89
N ASP A 438 -20.15 18.31 9.01
CA ASP A 438 -20.22 18.87 7.67
C ASP A 438 -20.52 20.39 7.72
N PRO A 439 -19.65 21.27 7.18
CA PRO A 439 -19.85 22.71 7.18
C PRO A 439 -21.16 23.13 6.52
N LEU A 440 -21.54 22.51 5.40
CA LEU A 440 -22.76 22.84 4.65
C LEU A 440 -24.05 22.53 5.40
N LEU A 441 -24.00 21.75 6.48
CA LEU A 441 -25.15 21.48 7.36
C LEU A 441 -25.19 22.41 8.59
N ALA A 442 -24.28 23.38 8.69
CA ALA A 442 -24.25 24.34 9.82
C ALA A 442 -25.61 25.03 10.11
N PRO A 443 -26.45 25.41 9.11
CA PRO A 443 -27.72 26.11 9.40
C PRO A 443 -28.74 25.30 10.18
N ILE A 444 -28.61 23.96 10.25
CA ILE A 444 -29.56 23.09 10.97
C ILE A 444 -28.95 22.41 12.19
N ARG A 445 -27.68 22.67 12.52
CA ARG A 445 -27.01 22.00 13.64
C ARG A 445 -27.68 22.17 14.99
N GLU A 446 -28.28 23.33 15.26
CA GLU A 446 -28.97 23.64 16.51
C GLU A 446 -30.40 23.10 16.57
N GLU A 447 -30.91 22.53 15.48
CA GLU A 447 -32.25 21.98 15.45
C GLU A 447 -32.35 20.71 16.31
N PRO A 448 -33.39 20.56 17.17
CA PRO A 448 -33.51 19.40 18.04
C PRO A 448 -33.53 18.06 17.30
N ALA A 449 -34.13 18.02 16.11
CA ALA A 449 -34.14 16.80 15.27
C ALA A 449 -32.72 16.42 14.80
N TYR A 450 -31.93 17.41 14.40
CA TYR A 450 -30.52 17.17 14.03
C TYR A 450 -29.69 16.63 15.21
N GLN A 451 -29.84 17.26 16.39
CA GLN A 451 -29.14 16.85 17.59
C GLN A 451 -29.50 15.41 18.02
N GLN A 452 -30.77 15.04 17.85
CA GLN A 452 -31.22 13.67 18.09
C GLN A 452 -30.55 12.67 17.15
N LEU A 453 -30.43 12.99 15.84
CA LEU A 453 -29.73 12.14 14.87
C LEU A 453 -28.26 11.99 15.23
N VAL A 454 -27.58 13.07 15.63
CA VAL A 454 -26.18 13.03 16.09
C VAL A 454 -26.02 12.10 17.29
N GLN A 455 -26.90 12.23 18.30
CA GLN A 455 -26.82 11.40 19.50
C GLN A 455 -27.07 9.90 19.20
N GLN A 456 -27.96 9.61 18.27
CA GLN A 456 -28.23 8.23 17.84
C GLN A 456 -27.08 7.63 17.06
N SER A 457 -26.48 8.38 16.13
CA SER A 457 -25.44 7.88 15.24
C SER A 457 -24.04 7.86 15.88
N PHE A 458 -23.77 8.76 16.84
CA PHE A 458 -22.46 8.91 17.48
C PHE A 458 -22.56 8.92 19.01
N PRO A 459 -22.95 7.80 19.65
CA PRO A 459 -23.06 7.72 21.09
C PRO A 459 -21.69 7.87 21.78
N ASP A 460 -21.64 8.59 22.92
CA ASP A 460 -20.41 8.86 23.69
C ASP A 460 -19.63 7.60 24.07
N SER A 461 -20.31 6.47 24.24
CA SER A 461 -19.71 5.17 24.55
C SER A 461 -18.82 4.63 23.40
N THR A 462 -18.93 5.16 22.21
CA THR A 462 -18.10 4.77 21.05
C THR A 462 -16.66 5.26 21.23
N LEU A 463 -16.47 6.50 21.69
CA LEU A 463 -15.13 7.09 21.91
C LEU A 463 -14.35 6.37 23.01
N GLU A 464 -15.00 6.00 24.13
CA GLU A 464 -14.33 5.31 25.26
C GLU A 464 -13.79 3.89 24.90
N LYS A 465 -14.36 3.24 23.89
CA LYS A 465 -13.97 1.90 23.46
C LYS A 465 -12.74 1.89 22.53
N LEU A 466 -12.43 3.01 21.89
CA LEU A 466 -11.35 3.11 20.92
C LEU A 466 -9.96 3.35 21.57
N GLU A 467 -9.90 3.76 22.84
CA GLU A 467 -8.66 4.25 23.50
C GLU A 467 -7.71 3.17 24.07
N LYS A 468 -8.02 1.87 24.00
CA LYS A 468 -7.23 0.84 24.72
C LYS A 468 -6.58 -0.19 23.81
N ALA A 469 -5.34 0.04 23.40
CA ALA A 469 -4.43 -1.02 22.90
C ALA A 469 -2.96 -0.76 23.28
N ASP A 470 -2.31 -1.79 23.82
CA ASP A 470 -0.96 -1.77 24.42
C ASP A 470 0.10 -2.42 23.51
N THR A 471 1.37 -2.01 23.65
CA THR A 471 2.52 -2.39 22.79
C THR A 471 3.37 -3.53 23.36
N PRO A 472 3.95 -4.47 22.56
CA PRO A 472 4.73 -5.61 23.05
C PRO A 472 6.25 -5.34 23.19
N LYS A 473 6.91 -6.11 24.10
CA LYS A 473 8.34 -6.03 24.49
C LYS A 473 9.26 -6.92 23.64
N ARG A 474 10.50 -6.46 23.38
CA ARG A 474 11.59 -7.22 22.72
C ARG A 474 12.33 -8.17 23.66
N THR A 475 12.75 -9.36 23.15
CA THR A 475 13.55 -10.39 23.85
C THR A 475 14.97 -10.46 23.26
N GLU A 476 15.99 -10.83 24.10
CA GLU A 476 17.38 -11.05 23.66
C GLU A 476 17.51 -12.30 22.77
N VAL A 477 18.32 -12.20 21.71
CA VAL A 477 18.40 -13.17 20.59
C VAL A 477 19.48 -14.26 20.82
N LEU A 478 20.63 -13.92 21.46
CA LEU A 478 21.75 -14.81 21.79
C LEU A 478 22.36 -14.44 23.13
N SER A 479 22.81 -15.45 23.90
CA SER A 479 23.58 -15.24 25.13
C SER A 479 25.01 -14.76 24.82
N GLU A 480 25.72 -14.20 25.79
CA GLU A 480 27.11 -13.75 25.59
C GLU A 480 28.07 -14.89 25.25
N GLU A 481 27.83 -16.08 25.78
CA GLU A 481 28.62 -17.30 25.48
C GLU A 481 28.39 -17.75 24.03
N GLU A 482 27.13 -17.75 23.56
CA GLU A 482 26.78 -18.04 22.17
C GLU A 482 27.41 -17.02 21.20
N VAL A 483 27.38 -15.73 21.54
CA VAL A 483 28.02 -14.66 20.75
C VAL A 483 29.50 -14.91 20.59
N GLN A 484 30.22 -15.29 21.66
CA GLN A 484 31.67 -15.61 21.57
C GLN A 484 31.92 -16.84 20.73
N SER A 485 31.16 -17.91 20.93
CA SER A 485 31.30 -19.17 20.18
C SER A 485 31.10 -18.98 18.68
N PHE A 486 30.00 -18.34 18.28
CA PHE A 486 29.69 -18.12 16.87
C PHE A 486 30.63 -17.08 16.21
N THR A 487 31.09 -16.08 16.96
CA THR A 487 32.13 -15.15 16.45
C THR A 487 33.42 -15.89 16.15
N GLN A 488 33.82 -16.82 16.99
CA GLN A 488 35.01 -17.63 16.76
C GLN A 488 34.87 -18.56 15.55
N ALA A 489 33.69 -19.19 15.41
CA ALA A 489 33.36 -20.00 14.23
C ALA A 489 33.44 -19.19 12.93
N LEU A 490 32.87 -17.97 12.91
CA LEU A 490 32.96 -17.04 11.77
C LEU A 490 34.41 -16.71 11.41
N LEU A 491 35.25 -16.39 12.41
CA LEU A 491 36.66 -16.08 12.17
C LEU A 491 37.41 -17.28 11.58
N GLN A 492 37.09 -18.48 12.02
CA GLN A 492 37.68 -19.72 11.46
C GLN A 492 37.30 -19.86 9.98
N GLN A 493 36.03 -19.67 9.60
CA GLN A 493 35.59 -19.77 8.21
C GLN A 493 36.24 -18.71 7.31
N MET A 494 36.47 -17.51 7.84
CA MET A 494 37.12 -16.45 7.08
C MET A 494 38.63 -16.61 6.98
N GLN A 495 39.33 -17.02 8.05
CA GLN A 495 40.80 -17.02 8.10
C GLN A 495 41.43 -18.37 7.68
N ALA A 496 40.81 -19.49 8.06
CA ALA A 496 41.34 -20.81 7.74
C ALA A 496 40.77 -21.37 6.42
N GLU A 497 39.47 -21.26 6.20
CA GLU A 497 38.79 -21.83 5.02
C GLU A 497 38.67 -20.84 3.86
N ALA A 498 38.89 -19.55 4.11
CA ALA A 498 38.83 -18.45 3.13
C ALA A 498 37.52 -18.43 2.31
N LEU A 499 36.37 -18.75 2.94
CA LEU A 499 35.06 -18.82 2.27
C LEU A 499 34.69 -17.54 1.54
N TYR A 500 35.23 -16.39 1.93
CA TYR A 500 35.03 -15.11 1.23
C TYR A 500 35.50 -15.12 -0.23
N LEU A 501 36.33 -16.07 -0.64
CA LEU A 501 36.78 -16.23 -2.04
C LEU A 501 35.67 -16.81 -2.93
N ASP A 502 34.69 -17.48 -2.37
CA ASP A 502 33.52 -17.89 -3.11
C ASP A 502 32.67 -16.67 -3.47
N SER A 503 32.59 -16.39 -4.77
CA SER A 503 31.79 -15.25 -5.29
C SER A 503 30.26 -15.44 -5.11
N GLY A 504 29.80 -16.67 -4.90
CA GLY A 504 28.42 -17.06 -4.63
C GLY A 504 28.04 -17.13 -3.15
N LEU A 505 28.97 -16.82 -2.22
CA LEU A 505 28.71 -16.89 -0.78
C LEU A 505 27.57 -15.94 -0.39
N THR A 506 26.54 -16.50 0.25
CA THR A 506 25.38 -15.78 0.80
C THR A 506 25.37 -15.82 2.32
N LEU A 507 24.60 -14.94 2.97
CA LEU A 507 24.41 -14.98 4.42
C LEU A 507 23.80 -16.32 4.87
N ARG A 508 22.85 -16.87 4.10
CA ARG A 508 22.22 -18.16 4.39
C ARG A 508 23.24 -19.31 4.32
N SER A 509 24.04 -19.41 3.26
CA SER A 509 25.04 -20.47 3.13
C SER A 509 26.14 -20.37 4.19
N LEU A 510 26.55 -19.14 4.57
CA LEU A 510 27.51 -18.96 5.68
C LEU A 510 26.90 -19.36 7.02
N ALA A 511 25.63 -19.06 7.26
CA ALA A 511 24.91 -19.45 8.47
C ALA A 511 24.82 -20.98 8.61
N GLU A 512 24.50 -21.68 7.51
CA GLU A 512 24.50 -23.16 7.44
C GLU A 512 25.86 -23.75 7.76
N THR A 513 26.95 -23.13 7.26
CA THR A 513 28.34 -23.64 7.51
C THR A 513 28.71 -23.60 8.99
N ILE A 514 28.14 -22.70 9.78
CA ILE A 514 28.43 -22.55 11.22
C ILE A 514 27.29 -23.05 12.11
N ASP A 515 26.31 -23.77 11.55
CA ASP A 515 25.12 -24.30 12.23
C ASP A 515 24.37 -23.22 13.03
N LEU A 516 24.12 -22.07 12.38
CA LEU A 516 23.41 -20.94 12.98
C LEU A 516 22.25 -20.50 12.09
N HIS A 517 21.10 -20.18 12.71
CA HIS A 517 19.99 -19.65 11.94
C HIS A 517 20.35 -18.31 11.28
N PRO A 518 19.98 -18.05 10.00
CA PRO A 518 20.36 -16.82 9.27
C PRO A 518 20.00 -15.51 9.98
N ASN A 519 18.85 -15.44 10.67
CA ASN A 519 18.46 -14.27 11.45
C ASN A 519 19.45 -14.00 12.60
N LYS A 520 19.87 -15.06 13.32
CA LYS A 520 20.85 -14.96 14.40
C LYS A 520 22.24 -14.54 13.88
N LEU A 521 22.67 -15.06 12.72
CA LEU A 521 23.91 -14.62 12.07
C LEU A 521 23.83 -13.14 11.66
N SER A 522 22.74 -12.74 11.04
CA SER A 522 22.52 -11.34 10.66
C SER A 522 22.56 -10.43 11.89
N TRP A 523 21.86 -10.79 12.97
CA TRP A 523 21.89 -10.07 14.22
C TRP A 523 23.31 -9.98 14.81
N LEU A 524 24.07 -11.10 14.84
CA LEU A 524 25.45 -11.15 15.33
C LEU A 524 26.37 -10.19 14.57
N LEU A 525 26.31 -10.22 13.23
CA LEU A 525 27.11 -9.34 12.37
C LEU A 525 26.78 -7.86 12.60
N ASN A 526 25.50 -7.50 12.66
CA ASN A 526 25.08 -6.11 12.77
C ASN A 526 25.22 -5.56 14.19
N GLU A 527 24.67 -6.25 15.19
CA GLU A 527 24.58 -5.73 16.56
C GLU A 527 25.87 -5.92 17.38
N LYS A 528 26.63 -6.97 17.10
CA LYS A 528 27.86 -7.28 17.87
C LYS A 528 29.14 -6.94 17.10
N LEU A 529 29.18 -7.17 15.78
CA LEU A 529 30.36 -6.87 14.95
C LEU A 529 30.26 -5.54 14.20
N GLY A 530 29.14 -4.85 14.24
CA GLY A 530 28.93 -3.52 13.66
C GLY A 530 29.03 -3.47 12.13
N LYS A 531 28.80 -4.60 11.46
CA LYS A 531 28.90 -4.72 10.00
C LYS A 531 27.74 -5.54 9.44
N ASN A 532 27.11 -5.12 8.35
CA ASN A 532 26.24 -6.00 7.60
C ASN A 532 27.07 -7.08 6.88
N PHE A 533 26.39 -8.11 6.37
CA PHE A 533 27.04 -9.26 5.71
C PHE A 533 27.94 -8.82 4.55
N SER A 534 27.44 -7.98 3.65
CA SER A 534 28.20 -7.51 2.49
C SER A 534 29.48 -6.76 2.90
N ASN A 535 29.40 -5.88 3.90
CA ASN A 535 30.58 -5.16 4.41
C ASN A 535 31.57 -6.09 5.12
N TYR A 536 31.06 -7.11 5.83
CA TYR A 536 31.89 -8.07 6.52
C TYR A 536 32.72 -8.91 5.52
N ILE A 537 32.07 -9.51 4.52
CA ILE A 537 32.70 -10.35 3.51
C ILE A 537 33.59 -9.53 2.57
N ASN A 538 33.11 -8.39 2.07
CA ASN A 538 33.88 -7.55 1.15
C ASN A 538 35.13 -6.94 1.81
N GLY A 539 35.16 -6.81 3.14
CA GLY A 539 36.35 -6.44 3.87
C GLY A 539 37.47 -7.44 3.66
N TYR A 540 37.22 -8.74 3.83
CA TYR A 540 38.18 -9.82 3.58
C TYR A 540 38.59 -9.91 2.09
N ARG A 541 37.65 -9.76 1.18
CA ARG A 541 37.90 -9.73 -0.27
C ARG A 541 38.82 -8.58 -0.68
N LEU A 542 38.61 -7.40 -0.08
CA LEU A 542 39.48 -6.23 -0.31
C LEU A 542 40.91 -6.47 0.16
N GLU A 543 41.09 -7.03 1.36
CA GLU A 543 42.40 -7.37 1.88
C GLU A 543 43.13 -8.42 0.98
N ALA A 544 42.40 -9.44 0.53
CA ALA A 544 42.91 -10.43 -0.40
C ALA A 544 43.31 -9.81 -1.75
N PHE A 545 42.47 -8.92 -2.29
CA PHE A 545 42.79 -8.17 -3.50
C PHE A 545 44.05 -7.32 -3.32
N GLN A 546 44.16 -6.57 -2.24
CA GLN A 546 45.32 -5.71 -1.98
C GLN A 546 46.62 -6.51 -1.90
N LYS A 547 46.60 -7.68 -1.22
CA LYS A 547 47.75 -8.60 -1.17
C LYS A 547 48.14 -9.13 -2.55
N LYS A 548 47.15 -9.57 -3.34
CA LYS A 548 47.39 -10.09 -4.70
C LYS A 548 47.88 -9.00 -5.67
N ALA A 549 47.34 -7.77 -5.55
CA ALA A 549 47.67 -6.68 -6.47
C ALA A 549 49.10 -6.16 -6.37
N VAL A 550 49.75 -6.29 -5.19
CA VAL A 550 51.13 -5.90 -4.99
C VAL A 550 52.13 -7.06 -5.19
N ASP A 551 51.63 -8.28 -5.37
CA ASP A 551 52.49 -9.47 -5.60
C ASP A 551 52.98 -9.49 -7.06
N PRO A 552 54.30 -9.44 -7.31
CA PRO A 552 54.85 -9.48 -8.65
C PRO A 552 54.47 -10.71 -9.48
N ALA A 553 54.16 -11.83 -8.83
CA ALA A 553 53.68 -13.04 -9.49
C ALA A 553 52.35 -12.81 -10.27
N ASN A 554 51.56 -11.85 -9.85
CA ASN A 554 50.27 -11.54 -10.43
C ASN A 554 50.30 -10.39 -11.47
N SER A 555 51.49 -9.90 -11.83
CA SER A 555 51.66 -8.75 -12.76
C SER A 555 51.05 -8.96 -14.15
N HIS A 556 50.78 -10.21 -14.53
CA HIS A 556 50.14 -10.59 -15.79
C HIS A 556 48.61 -10.48 -15.75
N LEU A 557 48.00 -10.31 -14.59
CA LEU A 557 46.56 -10.23 -14.40
C LEU A 557 46.07 -8.78 -14.41
N THR A 558 44.85 -8.56 -14.89
CA THR A 558 44.20 -7.26 -14.78
C THR A 558 43.69 -7.02 -13.37
N LEU A 559 43.58 -5.75 -12.92
CA LEU A 559 42.99 -5.43 -11.62
C LEU A 559 41.57 -6.00 -11.43
N LEU A 560 40.79 -6.06 -12.50
CA LEU A 560 39.46 -6.66 -12.45
C LEU A 560 39.53 -8.18 -12.32
N GLY A 561 40.47 -8.82 -13.00
CA GLY A 561 40.73 -10.26 -12.83
C GLY A 561 41.13 -10.61 -11.41
N LEU A 562 42.05 -9.82 -10.80
CA LEU A 562 42.42 -9.97 -9.39
C LEU A 562 41.25 -9.76 -8.42
N ALA A 563 40.36 -8.84 -8.74
CA ALA A 563 39.15 -8.64 -7.93
C ALA A 563 38.21 -9.87 -7.98
N TYR A 564 38.03 -10.46 -9.15
CA TYR A 564 37.23 -11.70 -9.29
C TYR A 564 37.90 -12.88 -8.59
N GLU A 565 39.24 -13.03 -8.69
CA GLU A 565 39.98 -14.04 -7.94
C GLU A 565 40.00 -13.81 -6.42
N SER A 566 39.62 -12.63 -5.98
CA SER A 566 39.45 -12.28 -4.57
C SER A 566 37.99 -12.43 -4.07
N GLY A 567 37.13 -13.01 -4.91
CA GLY A 567 35.74 -13.33 -4.56
C GLY A 567 34.70 -12.26 -4.92
N PHE A 568 35.09 -11.12 -5.48
CA PHE A 568 34.10 -10.17 -5.98
C PHE A 568 33.39 -10.73 -7.23
N ASN A 569 32.08 -10.58 -7.31
CA ASN A 569 31.28 -11.06 -8.44
C ASN A 569 30.88 -9.94 -9.42
N SER A 570 31.14 -8.67 -9.10
CA SER A 570 30.74 -7.52 -9.91
C SER A 570 31.79 -6.42 -9.88
N LYS A 571 32.09 -5.87 -11.08
CA LYS A 571 32.97 -4.71 -11.25
C LYS A 571 32.47 -3.48 -10.49
N SER A 572 31.16 -3.26 -10.49
CA SER A 572 30.54 -2.10 -9.83
C SER A 572 30.71 -2.19 -8.32
N VAL A 573 30.33 -3.32 -7.72
CA VAL A 573 30.47 -3.58 -6.29
C VAL A 573 31.93 -3.45 -5.84
N PHE A 574 32.87 -4.04 -6.58
CA PHE A 574 34.29 -3.92 -6.29
C PHE A 574 34.76 -2.46 -6.28
N ASN A 575 34.49 -1.69 -7.34
CA ASN A 575 35.00 -0.33 -7.46
C ASN A 575 34.39 0.59 -6.40
N GLU A 576 33.12 0.46 -6.12
CA GLU A 576 32.40 1.23 -5.09
C GLU A 576 32.97 0.93 -3.70
N PHE A 577 33.05 -0.36 -3.35
CA PHE A 577 33.57 -0.79 -2.06
C PHE A 577 35.03 -0.40 -1.87
N PHE A 578 35.86 -0.56 -2.91
CA PHE A 578 37.27 -0.18 -2.90
C PHE A 578 37.41 1.33 -2.65
N LYS A 579 36.71 2.17 -3.41
CA LYS A 579 36.79 3.63 -3.27
C LYS A 579 36.27 4.12 -1.91
N LYS A 580 35.19 3.49 -1.41
CA LYS A 580 34.63 3.81 -0.09
C LYS A 580 35.60 3.55 1.05
N ASN A 581 36.37 2.45 0.98
CA ASN A 581 37.27 2.03 2.07
C ASN A 581 38.71 2.56 1.95
N THR A 582 39.18 2.90 0.73
CA THR A 582 40.55 3.38 0.52
C THR A 582 40.64 4.86 0.15
N GLY A 583 39.50 5.50 -0.16
CA GLY A 583 39.44 6.87 -0.68
C GLY A 583 39.94 7.04 -2.13
N GLN A 584 40.39 5.98 -2.78
CA GLN A 584 41.05 6.01 -4.10
C GLN A 584 40.46 4.97 -5.05
N THR A 585 40.68 5.15 -6.35
CA THR A 585 40.38 4.08 -7.31
C THR A 585 41.44 2.96 -7.22
N PRO A 586 41.11 1.70 -7.57
CA PRO A 586 42.07 0.59 -7.52
C PRO A 586 43.37 0.88 -8.26
N ARG A 587 43.29 1.54 -9.42
CA ARG A 587 44.45 1.91 -10.24
C ARG A 587 45.34 2.98 -9.58
N ALA A 588 44.69 3.99 -8.93
CA ALA A 588 45.44 5.04 -8.23
C ALA A 588 46.13 4.50 -7.00
N TRP A 589 45.44 3.62 -6.27
CA TRP A 589 45.99 2.94 -5.08
C TRP A 589 47.22 2.07 -5.41
N LEU A 590 47.11 1.21 -6.45
CA LEU A 590 48.24 0.36 -6.87
C LEU A 590 49.45 1.21 -7.25
N LYS A 591 49.27 2.28 -8.04
CA LYS A 591 50.35 3.20 -8.43
C LYS A 591 51.00 3.90 -7.22
N ALA A 592 50.28 4.12 -6.15
CA ALA A 592 50.83 4.65 -4.89
C ALA A 592 51.59 3.57 -4.11
N ALA A 593 51.09 2.33 -4.05
CA ALA A 593 51.71 1.21 -3.38
C ALA A 593 53.03 0.76 -4.04
N GLU A 594 53.14 0.87 -5.38
CA GLU A 594 54.39 0.57 -6.14
C GLU A 594 55.49 1.63 -5.89
N LYS A 595 55.16 2.78 -5.31
CA LYS A 595 56.11 3.86 -5.02
C LYS A 595 56.56 3.89 -3.57
N SER A 596 55.88 3.11 -2.69
CA SER A 596 56.20 2.97 -1.26
C SER A 596 57.11 1.75 -1.01
#